data_6da97f19c92cda3c260709477a1c178a
#
_entry.id   6da97f19c92cda3c260709477a1c178a
#
_cell.length_a   1.000
_cell.length_b   1.000
_cell.length_c   1.000
_cell.angle_alpha   90.00
_cell.angle_beta   90.00
_cell.angle_gamma   90.00
#
_symmetry.space_group_name_H-M   'P 1'
#
loop_
_entity.id
_entity.type
_entity.pdbx_description
1 polymer ?
#
loop_
_entity_poly.entity_id
_entity_poly.type
_entity_poly.pdbx_seq_one_letter_code
_entity_poly.pdbx_strand_id
1 'polypeptide(L)'
;MAVRIAACGHDVSVIARGPHLKAIREKGLKLVEAEQEVVATNLVATDVIRDLEPQDLVLLALKAHQIEAVVDDLQALFGPETVMVTLQNGIPWWYFQKLGGPYADRVVRTVDPNGELFNRIDPDRVVGCIAYPAATITEPGVIQHIEGNRFPLGELDGSESSRVADISSLFEEAGFKARVLTDIRSEIWLKLW
;
A
#
# COMPACT_ATOMS: atom_id res chain seq x y z
N MET A 1 -7.23 -6.70 0.37
CA MET A 1 -7.51 -5.26 0.15
C MET A 1 -8.11 -5.05 -1.24
N ALA A 2 -7.40 -5.29 -2.35
CA ALA A 2 -7.91 -5.06 -3.71
C ALA A 2 -9.32 -5.60 -3.98
N VAL A 3 -9.61 -6.86 -3.59
CA VAL A 3 -10.94 -7.47 -3.76
C VAL A 3 -12.04 -6.70 -3.05
N ARG A 4 -11.79 -6.26 -1.80
CA ARG A 4 -12.79 -5.53 -1.02
C ARG A 4 -13.05 -4.14 -1.58
N ILE A 5 -11.99 -3.42 -1.99
CA ILE A 5 -12.11 -2.10 -2.63
C ILE A 5 -12.87 -2.22 -3.95
N ALA A 6 -12.57 -3.21 -4.78
CA ALA A 6 -13.30 -3.45 -6.03
C ALA A 6 -14.78 -3.83 -5.77
N ALA A 7 -15.09 -4.53 -4.67
CA ALA A 7 -16.45 -4.85 -4.28
C ALA A 7 -17.27 -3.63 -3.83
N CYS A 8 -16.61 -2.54 -3.41
CA CYS A 8 -17.24 -1.25 -3.12
C CYS A 8 -17.50 -0.41 -4.40
N GLY A 9 -17.13 -0.92 -5.57
CA GLY A 9 -17.39 -0.26 -6.85
C GLY A 9 -16.27 0.64 -7.37
N HIS A 10 -15.11 0.64 -6.71
CA HIS A 10 -13.95 1.40 -7.18
C HIS A 10 -13.23 0.67 -8.31
N ASP A 11 -12.63 1.43 -9.23
CA ASP A 11 -11.74 0.92 -10.25
C ASP A 11 -10.42 0.49 -9.61
N VAL A 12 -10.06 -0.77 -9.79
CA VAL A 12 -8.86 -1.35 -9.16
C VAL A 12 -7.95 -1.96 -10.21
N SER A 13 -6.69 -1.54 -10.19
CA SER A 13 -5.61 -2.17 -10.94
C SER A 13 -4.70 -2.96 -10.00
N VAL A 14 -4.29 -4.15 -10.39
CA VAL A 14 -3.36 -4.99 -9.62
C VAL A 14 -2.14 -5.35 -10.45
N ILE A 15 -0.96 -5.22 -9.84
CA ILE A 15 0.29 -5.70 -10.42
C ILE A 15 0.56 -7.10 -9.88
N ALA A 16 0.57 -8.08 -10.77
CA ALA A 16 0.83 -9.47 -10.45
C ALA A 16 1.72 -10.10 -11.50
N ARG A 17 2.31 -11.27 -11.23
CA ARG A 17 3.24 -11.95 -12.15
C ARG A 17 2.93 -13.43 -12.27
N GLY A 18 3.38 -14.03 -13.39
CA GLY A 18 3.37 -15.47 -13.60
C GLY A 18 1.98 -16.12 -13.47
N PRO A 19 1.90 -17.31 -12.83
CA PRO A 19 0.63 -18.03 -12.68
C PRO A 19 -0.45 -17.25 -11.94
N HIS A 20 -0.06 -16.39 -10.99
CA HIS A 20 -1.00 -15.56 -10.23
C HIS A 20 -1.69 -14.54 -11.13
N LEU A 21 -0.93 -13.82 -11.96
CA LEU A 21 -1.49 -12.89 -12.95
C LEU A 21 -2.42 -13.61 -13.93
N LYS A 22 -1.99 -14.77 -14.47
CA LYS A 22 -2.81 -15.55 -15.39
C LYS A 22 -4.16 -15.91 -14.78
N ALA A 23 -4.15 -16.42 -13.56
CA ALA A 23 -5.38 -16.81 -12.86
C ALA A 23 -6.31 -15.60 -12.61
N ILE A 24 -5.73 -14.44 -12.22
CA ILE A 24 -6.51 -13.21 -12.01
C ILE A 24 -7.18 -12.76 -13.31
N ARG A 25 -6.46 -12.79 -14.42
CA ARG A 25 -7.03 -12.43 -15.76
C ARG A 25 -8.15 -13.37 -16.22
N GLU A 26 -8.03 -14.65 -15.90
CA GLU A 26 -8.98 -15.67 -16.34
C GLU A 26 -10.21 -15.80 -15.45
N LYS A 27 -10.04 -15.62 -14.13
CA LYS A 27 -11.06 -15.98 -13.12
C LYS A 27 -11.36 -14.87 -12.12
N GLY A 28 -10.67 -13.73 -12.20
CA GLY A 28 -10.70 -12.68 -11.19
C GLY A 28 -9.80 -13.01 -9.98
N LEU A 29 -9.73 -12.06 -9.04
CA LEU A 29 -9.00 -12.21 -7.80
C LEU A 29 -9.97 -12.63 -6.69
N LYS A 30 -9.75 -13.81 -6.13
CA LYS A 30 -10.58 -14.39 -5.07
C LYS A 30 -10.00 -14.05 -3.68
N LEU A 31 -10.87 -13.62 -2.78
CA LEU A 31 -10.61 -13.51 -1.34
C LEU A 31 -11.45 -14.53 -0.60
N VAL A 32 -10.79 -15.32 0.27
CA VAL A 32 -11.44 -16.27 1.17
C VAL A 32 -11.27 -15.78 2.60
N GLU A 33 -12.39 -15.60 3.31
CA GLU A 33 -12.45 -15.11 4.68
C GLU A 33 -13.42 -15.98 5.51
N ALA A 34 -12.88 -16.75 6.45
CA ALA A 34 -13.64 -17.73 7.20
C ALA A 34 -14.45 -18.67 6.27
N GLU A 35 -15.79 -18.52 6.22
CA GLU A 35 -16.68 -19.29 5.35
C GLU A 35 -17.19 -18.50 4.12
N GLN A 36 -16.66 -17.29 3.90
CA GLN A 36 -17.09 -16.42 2.81
C GLN A 36 -16.04 -16.33 1.72
N GLU A 37 -16.49 -16.36 0.48
CA GLU A 37 -15.66 -16.12 -0.70
C GLU A 37 -16.18 -14.92 -1.47
N VAL A 38 -15.28 -14.02 -1.84
CA VAL A 38 -15.58 -12.88 -2.71
C VAL A 38 -14.63 -12.91 -3.89
N VAL A 39 -15.16 -12.74 -5.10
CA VAL A 39 -14.37 -12.70 -6.34
C VAL A 39 -14.54 -11.34 -7.00
N ALA A 40 -13.45 -10.62 -7.18
CA ALA A 40 -13.42 -9.41 -7.98
C ALA A 40 -13.01 -9.75 -9.43
N THR A 41 -13.93 -9.54 -10.36
CA THR A 41 -13.71 -9.72 -11.80
C THR A 41 -13.62 -8.40 -12.55
N ASN A 42 -13.99 -7.29 -11.88
CA ASN A 42 -14.00 -5.93 -12.40
C ASN A 42 -12.70 -5.18 -12.11
N LEU A 43 -11.55 -5.87 -12.20
CA LEU A 43 -10.24 -5.25 -11.97
C LEU A 43 -9.32 -5.46 -13.18
N VAL A 44 -8.37 -4.54 -13.35
CA VAL A 44 -7.31 -4.64 -14.35
C VAL A 44 -6.12 -5.37 -13.73
N ALA A 45 -5.56 -6.37 -14.39
CA ALA A 45 -4.39 -7.10 -13.92
C ALA A 45 -3.27 -7.08 -14.96
N THR A 46 -2.09 -6.61 -14.58
CA THR A 46 -0.91 -6.55 -15.44
C THR A 46 0.37 -6.86 -14.65
N ASP A 47 1.43 -7.23 -15.34
CA ASP A 47 2.80 -7.31 -14.81
C ASP A 47 3.68 -6.13 -15.24
N VAL A 48 3.14 -5.25 -16.08
CA VAL A 48 3.83 -4.06 -16.59
C VAL A 48 3.18 -2.81 -15.99
N ILE A 49 3.85 -2.19 -15.02
CA ILE A 49 3.34 -1.01 -14.31
C ILE A 49 3.04 0.14 -15.29
N ARG A 50 3.91 0.32 -16.29
CA ARG A 50 3.82 1.39 -17.30
C ARG A 50 2.64 1.28 -18.26
N ASP A 51 1.93 0.13 -18.27
CA ASP A 51 0.71 -0.05 -19.05
C ASP A 51 -0.51 0.59 -18.39
N LEU A 52 -0.37 1.04 -17.14
CA LEU A 52 -1.43 1.69 -16.40
C LEU A 52 -1.32 3.21 -16.51
N GLU A 53 -2.47 3.86 -16.64
CA GLU A 53 -2.58 5.32 -16.52
C GLU A 53 -2.27 5.78 -15.09
N PRO A 54 -1.99 7.09 -14.89
CA PRO A 54 -1.86 7.64 -13.54
C PRO A 54 -3.05 7.30 -12.66
N GLN A 55 -2.78 6.97 -11.39
CA GLN A 55 -3.77 6.52 -10.42
C GLN A 55 -4.02 7.61 -9.37
N ASP A 56 -5.22 7.67 -8.81
CA ASP A 56 -5.50 8.56 -7.67
C ASP A 56 -4.79 8.07 -6.41
N LEU A 57 -4.79 6.74 -6.22
CA LEU A 57 -4.21 6.08 -5.05
C LEU A 57 -3.34 4.89 -5.45
N VAL A 58 -2.10 4.88 -5.00
CA VAL A 58 -1.17 3.73 -5.15
C VAL A 58 -0.97 3.06 -3.79
N LEU A 59 -1.39 1.80 -3.67
CA LEU A 59 -1.16 0.98 -2.49
C LEU A 59 0.12 0.16 -2.68
N LEU A 60 1.21 0.60 -2.07
CA LEU A 60 2.52 -0.05 -2.20
C LEU A 60 2.62 -1.23 -1.22
N ALA A 61 2.23 -2.41 -1.67
CA ALA A 61 2.18 -3.65 -0.89
C ALA A 61 3.38 -4.59 -1.13
N LEU A 62 4.49 -4.08 -1.64
CA LEU A 62 5.73 -4.82 -1.84
C LEU A 62 6.52 -4.93 -0.55
N LYS A 63 7.36 -5.97 -0.42
CA LYS A 63 8.36 -6.02 0.64
C LYS A 63 9.42 -4.93 0.42
N ALA A 64 9.98 -4.37 1.49
CA ALA A 64 10.90 -3.23 1.42
C ALA A 64 12.02 -3.42 0.38
N HIS A 65 12.66 -4.59 0.35
CA HIS A 65 13.75 -4.91 -0.59
C HIS A 65 13.33 -5.07 -2.06
N GLN A 66 12.03 -5.04 -2.36
CA GLN A 66 11.51 -5.17 -3.73
C GLN A 66 11.16 -3.81 -4.35
N ILE A 67 11.10 -2.74 -3.56
CA ILE A 67 10.59 -1.45 -4.01
C ILE A 67 11.60 -0.77 -4.95
N GLU A 68 12.89 -0.84 -4.64
CA GLU A 68 13.95 -0.23 -5.46
C GLU A 68 13.89 -0.72 -6.92
N ALA A 69 13.58 -2.01 -7.12
CA ALA A 69 13.50 -2.60 -8.45
C ALA A 69 12.34 -2.07 -9.33
N VAL A 70 11.39 -1.38 -8.74
CA VAL A 70 10.20 -0.84 -9.46
C VAL A 70 10.07 0.67 -9.33
N VAL A 71 10.97 1.36 -8.64
CA VAL A 71 10.86 2.80 -8.33
C VAL A 71 10.73 3.65 -9.59
N ASP A 72 11.41 3.27 -10.68
CA ASP A 72 11.33 3.93 -11.97
C ASP A 72 9.96 3.77 -12.62
N ASP A 73 9.42 2.57 -12.55
CA ASP A 73 8.13 2.26 -13.15
C ASP A 73 6.98 2.88 -12.37
N LEU A 74 7.12 3.03 -11.04
CA LEU A 74 6.13 3.70 -10.19
C LEU A 74 5.85 5.13 -10.63
N GLN A 75 6.83 5.82 -11.24
CA GLN A 75 6.64 7.19 -11.73
C GLN A 75 5.52 7.30 -12.78
N ALA A 76 5.28 6.23 -13.54
CA ALA A 76 4.19 6.20 -14.52
C ALA A 76 2.79 6.24 -13.88
N LEU A 77 2.67 5.83 -12.62
CA LEU A 77 1.41 5.85 -11.87
C LEU A 77 1.10 7.20 -11.23
N PHE A 78 2.04 8.15 -11.24
CA PHE A 78 1.91 9.40 -10.51
C PHE A 78 1.41 10.53 -11.42
N GLY A 79 0.16 10.93 -11.22
CA GLY A 79 -0.38 12.21 -11.67
C GLY A 79 -0.11 13.32 -10.64
N PRO A 80 -0.62 14.53 -10.88
CA PRO A 80 -0.42 15.66 -9.95
C PRO A 80 -0.88 15.39 -8.52
N GLU A 81 -2.03 14.74 -8.36
CA GLU A 81 -2.71 14.53 -7.08
C GLU A 81 -2.54 13.09 -6.54
N THR A 82 -1.77 12.23 -7.21
CA THR A 82 -1.61 10.83 -6.78
C THR A 82 -1.03 10.73 -5.38
N VAL A 83 -1.70 10.00 -4.52
CA VAL A 83 -1.22 9.64 -3.18
C VAL A 83 -0.71 8.21 -3.16
N MET A 84 0.39 7.96 -2.47
CA MET A 84 0.94 6.63 -2.27
C MET A 84 0.86 6.23 -0.80
N VAL A 85 0.13 5.15 -0.51
CA VAL A 85 0.06 4.54 0.82
C VAL A 85 1.03 3.37 0.90
N THR A 86 1.90 3.40 1.90
CA THR A 86 2.93 2.37 2.09
C THR A 86 2.49 1.33 3.10
N LEU A 87 2.47 0.06 2.71
CA LEU A 87 1.96 -1.06 3.52
C LEU A 87 3.09 -1.99 4.04
N GLN A 88 4.32 -1.49 4.11
CA GLN A 88 5.47 -2.27 4.56
C GLN A 88 5.48 -2.47 6.08
N ASN A 89 5.97 -3.62 6.50
CA ASN A 89 6.33 -3.87 7.89
C ASN A 89 7.78 -3.39 8.16
N GLY A 90 8.08 -3.09 9.41
CA GLY A 90 9.39 -2.61 9.83
C GLY A 90 9.55 -1.09 9.72
N ILE A 91 10.79 -0.61 9.82
CA ILE A 91 11.11 0.80 9.65
C ILE A 91 11.15 1.13 8.16
N PRO A 92 10.31 2.05 7.65
CA PRO A 92 10.27 2.37 6.23
C PRO A 92 11.39 3.34 5.83
N TRP A 93 11.65 3.45 4.50
CA TRP A 93 12.66 4.38 3.98
C TRP A 93 12.34 5.85 4.31
N TRP A 94 11.04 6.21 4.37
CA TRP A 94 10.56 7.57 4.64
C TRP A 94 10.58 7.95 6.13
N TYR A 95 11.06 7.07 7.02
CA TYR A 95 10.93 7.24 8.47
C TYR A 95 11.40 8.60 8.99
N PHE A 96 12.46 9.16 8.42
CA PHE A 96 13.01 10.47 8.82
C PHE A 96 12.57 11.62 7.92
N GLN A 97 11.85 11.36 6.83
CA GLN A 97 11.33 12.42 5.94
C GLN A 97 10.21 13.17 6.66
N LYS A 98 10.18 14.50 6.49
CA LYS A 98 9.25 15.40 7.19
C LYS A 98 9.25 15.28 8.72
N LEU A 99 10.27 14.67 9.31
CA LEU A 99 10.49 14.65 10.74
C LEU A 99 11.27 15.91 11.14
N GLY A 100 10.81 16.62 12.15
CA GLY A 100 11.55 17.74 12.72
C GLY A 100 12.78 17.29 13.53
N GLY A 101 13.69 18.24 13.79
CA GLY A 101 14.83 18.04 14.70
C GLY A 101 16.10 17.45 14.04
N PRO A 102 17.05 16.97 14.85
CA PRO A 102 18.42 16.65 14.37
C PRO A 102 18.52 15.41 13.48
N TYR A 103 17.44 14.65 13.37
CA TYR A 103 17.37 13.45 12.56
C TYR A 103 16.57 13.63 11.27
N ALA A 104 16.08 14.86 11.00
CA ALA A 104 15.34 15.18 9.79
C ALA A 104 16.10 14.73 8.54
N ASP A 105 15.35 14.20 7.57
CA ASP A 105 15.82 13.81 6.24
C ASP A 105 17.03 12.86 6.21
N ARG A 106 17.18 12.03 7.22
CA ARG A 106 18.16 10.94 7.19
C ARG A 106 17.68 9.77 6.33
N VAL A 107 18.56 9.27 5.49
CA VAL A 107 18.32 8.04 4.72
C VAL A 107 18.42 6.82 5.65
N VAL A 108 17.41 5.97 5.65
CA VAL A 108 17.44 4.69 6.38
C VAL A 108 18.17 3.65 5.53
N ARG A 109 19.51 3.68 5.57
CA ARG A 109 20.37 2.88 4.67
C ARG A 109 20.19 1.37 4.77
N THR A 110 19.59 0.86 5.83
CA THR A 110 19.28 -0.57 5.97
C THR A 110 18.18 -1.03 5.00
N VAL A 111 17.26 -0.15 4.65
CA VAL A 111 16.13 -0.45 3.75
C VAL A 111 16.21 0.29 2.42
N ASP A 112 17.05 1.33 2.35
CA ASP A 112 17.32 2.14 1.15
C ASP A 112 18.85 2.43 1.08
N PRO A 113 19.68 1.44 0.77
CA PRO A 113 21.14 1.54 0.86
C PRO A 113 21.75 2.68 0.05
N ASN A 114 21.19 2.92 -1.13
CA ASN A 114 21.67 3.91 -2.09
C ASN A 114 20.91 5.24 -2.00
N GLY A 115 19.81 5.30 -1.21
CA GLY A 115 18.94 6.46 -1.13
C GLY A 115 18.05 6.64 -2.37
N GLU A 116 17.86 5.59 -3.16
CA GLU A 116 17.04 5.64 -4.37
C GLU A 116 15.58 5.96 -4.06
N LEU A 117 15.00 5.29 -3.06
CA LEU A 117 13.61 5.54 -2.65
C LEU A 117 13.47 6.94 -2.04
N PHE A 118 14.43 7.32 -1.20
CA PHE A 118 14.46 8.63 -0.55
C PHE A 118 14.53 9.78 -1.57
N ASN A 119 15.32 9.63 -2.64
CA ASN A 119 15.53 10.70 -3.62
C ASN A 119 14.48 10.73 -4.74
N ARG A 120 13.81 9.60 -5.02
CA ARG A 120 12.97 9.45 -6.21
C ARG A 120 11.48 9.42 -5.91
N ILE A 121 11.10 9.17 -4.66
CA ILE A 121 9.71 9.22 -4.22
C ILE A 121 9.53 10.51 -3.43
N ASP A 122 8.71 11.39 -3.95
CA ASP A 122 8.35 12.64 -3.29
C ASP A 122 7.63 12.33 -1.97
N PRO A 123 8.18 12.74 -0.80
CA PRO A 123 7.55 12.51 0.49
C PRO A 123 6.17 13.18 0.64
N ASP A 124 5.89 14.21 -0.18
CA ASP A 124 4.58 14.87 -0.20
C ASP A 124 3.46 13.96 -0.75
N ARG A 125 3.81 12.92 -1.50
CA ARG A 125 2.87 11.90 -1.98
C ARG A 125 2.64 10.77 -0.99
N VAL A 126 3.49 10.64 0.02
CA VAL A 126 3.49 9.46 0.89
C VAL A 126 2.59 9.64 2.09
N VAL A 127 1.69 8.68 2.28
CA VAL A 127 0.96 8.46 3.53
C VAL A 127 1.48 7.18 4.17
N GLY A 128 1.93 7.27 5.41
CA GLY A 128 2.36 6.11 6.18
C GLY A 128 1.18 5.25 6.58
N CYS A 129 1.32 3.94 6.49
CA CYS A 129 0.30 3.00 6.96
C CYS A 129 0.95 1.76 7.55
N ILE A 130 0.36 1.23 8.61
CA ILE A 130 0.80 0.01 9.27
C ILE A 130 -0.20 -1.12 8.96
N ALA A 131 0.23 -2.12 8.19
CA ALA A 131 -0.60 -3.28 7.87
C ALA A 131 -0.56 -4.32 9.01
N TYR A 132 -1.66 -4.53 9.69
CA TYR A 132 -1.80 -5.59 10.70
C TYR A 132 -2.34 -6.92 10.16
N PRO A 133 -3.12 -6.95 9.06
CA PRO A 133 -3.66 -8.21 8.56
C PRO A 133 -2.59 -9.20 8.12
N ALA A 134 -2.89 -10.47 8.38
CA ALA A 134 -2.17 -11.61 7.84
C ALA A 134 -3.00 -12.26 6.72
N ALA A 135 -2.38 -12.48 5.58
CA ALA A 135 -2.99 -13.14 4.44
C ALA A 135 -1.93 -13.92 3.66
N THR A 136 -2.35 -14.96 2.97
CA THR A 136 -1.47 -15.78 2.13
C THR A 136 -2.12 -16.10 0.78
N ILE A 137 -1.29 -16.33 -0.22
CA ILE A 137 -1.72 -16.90 -1.51
C ILE A 137 -1.75 -18.41 -1.34
N THR A 138 -2.93 -19.01 -1.37
CA THR A 138 -3.11 -20.49 -1.27
C THR A 138 -2.99 -21.14 -2.64
N GLU A 139 -3.51 -20.46 -3.67
CA GLU A 139 -3.44 -20.87 -5.07
C GLU A 139 -3.29 -19.62 -5.94
N PRO A 140 -2.84 -19.75 -7.21
CA PRO A 140 -2.87 -18.64 -8.15
C PRO A 140 -4.25 -17.99 -8.24
N GLY A 141 -4.34 -16.68 -8.00
CA GLY A 141 -5.59 -15.93 -7.99
C GLY A 141 -6.41 -16.03 -6.70
N VAL A 142 -5.96 -16.78 -5.68
CA VAL A 142 -6.71 -17.00 -4.44
C VAL A 142 -5.93 -16.49 -3.23
N ILE A 143 -6.51 -15.55 -2.51
CA ILE A 143 -5.98 -14.99 -1.27
C ILE A 143 -6.80 -15.50 -0.10
N GLN A 144 -6.15 -16.17 0.85
CA GLN A 144 -6.73 -16.52 2.13
C GLN A 144 -6.41 -15.43 3.15
N HIS A 145 -7.43 -14.78 3.69
CA HIS A 145 -7.30 -13.93 4.86
C HIS A 145 -7.20 -14.81 6.11
N ILE A 146 -6.21 -14.56 6.95
CA ILE A 146 -5.96 -15.34 8.15
C ILE A 146 -6.51 -14.59 9.36
N GLU A 147 -6.07 -13.37 9.57
CA GLU A 147 -6.47 -12.55 10.71
C GLU A 147 -6.18 -11.06 10.50
N GLY A 148 -6.79 -10.24 11.36
CA GLY A 148 -6.56 -8.81 11.41
C GLY A 148 -7.30 -8.03 10.31
N ASN A 149 -7.63 -6.78 10.61
CA ASN A 149 -8.28 -5.87 9.64
C ASN A 149 -7.90 -4.41 9.85
N ARG A 150 -6.82 -4.15 10.65
CA ARG A 150 -6.41 -2.78 10.98
C ARG A 150 -5.34 -2.27 10.02
N PHE A 151 -5.53 -1.04 9.54
CA PHE A 151 -4.60 -0.29 8.72
C PHE A 151 -4.53 1.16 9.22
N PRO A 152 -4.02 1.42 10.44
CA PRO A 152 -3.83 2.79 10.88
C PRO A 152 -2.89 3.51 9.93
N LEU A 153 -3.20 4.76 9.63
CA LEU A 153 -2.50 5.57 8.64
C LEU A 153 -2.34 7.01 9.13
N GLY A 154 -1.41 7.74 8.54
CA GLY A 154 -1.15 9.14 8.92
C GLY A 154 -0.15 9.81 8.00
N GLU A 155 -0.23 11.13 7.99
CA GLU A 155 0.75 11.97 7.30
C GLU A 155 2.14 11.85 7.92
N LEU A 156 3.19 12.02 7.11
CA LEU A 156 4.56 11.93 7.61
C LEU A 156 4.94 13.08 8.55
N ASP A 157 4.28 14.22 8.45
CA ASP A 157 4.47 15.38 9.34
C ASP A 157 3.51 15.42 10.51
N GLY A 158 2.60 14.45 10.61
CA GLY A 158 1.59 14.36 11.66
C GLY A 158 0.39 15.28 11.47
N SER A 159 0.25 15.93 10.32
CA SER A 159 -0.91 16.76 10.00
C SER A 159 -2.17 15.92 9.77
N GLU A 160 -3.33 16.52 9.96
CA GLU A 160 -4.64 15.95 9.64
C GLU A 160 -5.11 16.55 8.30
N SER A 161 -4.81 15.88 7.20
CA SER A 161 -5.17 16.32 5.85
C SER A 161 -6.50 15.72 5.39
N SER A 162 -7.17 16.35 4.42
CA SER A 162 -8.37 15.79 3.79
C SER A 162 -8.06 14.47 3.10
N ARG A 163 -6.91 14.36 2.40
CA ARG A 163 -6.55 13.14 1.67
C ARG A 163 -6.38 11.93 2.61
N VAL A 164 -5.81 12.11 3.81
CA VAL A 164 -5.69 10.99 4.76
C VAL A 164 -7.05 10.58 5.32
N ALA A 165 -7.98 11.53 5.51
CA ALA A 165 -9.35 11.25 5.90
C ALA A 165 -10.12 10.50 4.79
N ASP A 166 -9.94 10.89 3.53
CA ASP A 166 -10.57 10.24 2.37
C ASP A 166 -10.06 8.79 2.22
N ILE A 167 -8.75 8.55 2.38
CA ILE A 167 -8.18 7.20 2.35
C ILE A 167 -8.68 6.36 3.52
N SER A 168 -8.79 6.94 4.71
CA SER A 168 -9.41 6.28 5.88
C SER A 168 -10.82 5.84 5.57
N SER A 169 -11.64 6.73 5.03
CA SER A 169 -13.03 6.46 4.64
C SER A 169 -13.13 5.35 3.59
N LEU A 170 -12.29 5.37 2.56
CA LEU A 170 -12.19 4.31 1.56
C LEU A 170 -11.89 2.94 2.19
N PHE A 171 -10.94 2.91 3.13
CA PHE A 171 -10.59 1.66 3.80
C PHE A 171 -11.71 1.16 4.72
N GLU A 172 -12.41 2.08 5.40
CA GLU A 172 -13.55 1.74 6.25
C GLU A 172 -14.74 1.23 5.43
N GLU A 173 -15.03 1.84 4.28
CA GLU A 173 -16.03 1.35 3.32
C GLU A 173 -15.71 -0.08 2.88
N ALA A 174 -14.43 -0.39 2.63
CA ALA A 174 -13.96 -1.73 2.30
C ALA A 174 -13.90 -2.69 3.52
N GLY A 175 -14.43 -2.29 4.69
CA GLY A 175 -14.53 -3.12 5.90
C GLY A 175 -13.25 -3.24 6.71
N PHE A 176 -12.29 -2.32 6.53
CA PHE A 176 -11.08 -2.25 7.35
C PHE A 176 -11.23 -1.23 8.47
N LYS A 177 -10.39 -1.35 9.50
CA LYS A 177 -10.25 -0.35 10.56
C LYS A 177 -9.04 0.54 10.22
N ALA A 178 -9.30 1.75 9.79
CA ALA A 178 -8.30 2.65 9.21
C ALA A 178 -8.15 3.96 9.99
N ARG A 179 -7.90 3.87 11.29
CA ARG A 179 -7.75 5.03 12.16
C ARG A 179 -6.65 5.97 11.65
N VAL A 180 -6.95 7.26 11.56
CA VAL A 180 -5.98 8.32 11.28
C VAL A 180 -5.18 8.63 12.54
N LEU A 181 -3.86 8.73 12.41
CA LEU A 181 -2.90 8.98 13.48
C LEU A 181 -2.10 10.25 13.19
N THR A 182 -1.93 11.08 14.20
CA THR A 182 -1.02 12.24 14.15
C THR A 182 0.44 11.87 14.41
N ASP A 183 0.70 10.66 14.89
CA ASP A 183 2.06 10.10 15.06
C ASP A 183 2.10 8.66 14.55
N ILE A 184 2.25 8.52 13.24
CA ILE A 184 2.37 7.21 12.58
C ILE A 184 3.64 6.46 13.00
N ARG A 185 4.70 7.16 13.42
CA ARG A 185 5.97 6.54 13.82
C ARG A 185 5.85 5.81 15.15
N SER A 186 5.11 6.36 16.09
CA SER A 186 4.80 5.67 17.36
C SER A 186 4.08 4.35 17.12
N GLU A 187 3.15 4.28 16.14
CA GLU A 187 2.45 3.04 15.79
C GLU A 187 3.41 1.99 15.17
N ILE A 188 4.44 2.42 14.41
CA ILE A 188 5.50 1.52 13.92
C ILE A 188 6.17 0.82 15.11
N TRP A 189 6.58 1.59 16.13
CA TRP A 189 7.25 1.03 17.31
C TRP A 189 6.32 0.16 18.14
N LEU A 190 5.05 0.54 18.32
CA LEU A 190 4.06 -0.28 19.00
C LEU A 190 3.87 -1.64 18.35
N LYS A 191 3.98 -1.71 17.03
CA LYS A 191 3.89 -2.98 16.29
C LYS A 191 5.18 -3.79 16.36
N LEU A 192 6.34 -3.15 16.42
CA LEU A 192 7.64 -3.82 16.45
C LEU A 192 7.99 -4.35 17.84
N TRP A 193 7.47 -3.75 18.89
CA TRP A 193 7.70 -4.13 20.28
C TRP A 193 6.77 -5.25 20.74
#